data_312b2b3b0152c9d2f79feeb4af4ecbdc
#
_entry.id   312b2b3b0152c9d2f79feeb4af4ecbdc
#
_cell.length_a   1.000
_cell.length_b   1.000
_cell.length_c   1.000
_cell.angle_alpha   90.00
_cell.angle_beta   90.00
_cell.angle_gamma   90.00
#
_symmetry.space_group_name_H-M   'P 1'
#
loop_
_entity.id
_entity.type
_entity.pdbx_description
1 polymer ?
#
loop_
_entity_poly.entity_id
_entity_poly.type
_entity_poly.pdbx_seq_one_letter_code
_entity_poly.pdbx_strand_id
1 'polypeptide(L)'
;MSMYFQTRPTHHSIEIQYLFYLSRILFEKSKMMQLKEINVDEIYKRDKLLKKEEVVNVMKWVEFQSHLPNLSEGIFLPVSVYTCQCLIWMQNTSISHVLNLSRKQMFPSVRVLVLVGEKLCTALFLHSCYYNNELAKTTIDIHHTVKTLCPDIFGNRSPRDPQVKLTIDSFFCSPLPQLTDDGTLVILAKVLDVNPGNFIFPVILKCFDMITLFHMHQNGPPNGVIIVFDMEGITFSHFLRVSVVVMKKFLYYLQEGMPIRLKGLHFCNVVSFIDKLIAMMKPFLKEEILRVLGLHIGMDTVYELISKNIFPQDYGGSAESIEILHGQSTNQRQ
;
A
#
# COMPACT_ATOMS: atom_id res chain seq x y z
N MET A 1 60.77 -13.30 15.18
CA MET A 1 59.76 -14.09 14.46
C MET A 1 58.49 -14.07 15.33
N SER A 2 57.70 -13.01 15.16
CA SER A 2 56.53 -12.72 15.99
C SER A 2 55.30 -12.93 15.11
N MET A 3 54.53 -14.01 15.39
CA MET A 3 53.25 -14.31 14.73
C MET A 3 52.16 -13.38 15.26
N TYR A 4 51.69 -12.46 14.42
CA TYR A 4 50.44 -11.74 14.64
C TYR A 4 49.26 -12.72 14.48
N PHE A 5 48.60 -13.09 15.57
CA PHE A 5 47.29 -13.68 15.56
C PHE A 5 46.27 -12.55 15.30
N GLN A 6 45.83 -12.42 14.06
CA GLN A 6 44.60 -11.68 13.76
C GLN A 6 43.42 -12.55 14.20
N THR A 7 42.84 -12.24 15.34
CA THR A 7 41.54 -12.79 15.73
C THR A 7 40.47 -12.28 14.77
N ARG A 8 39.87 -13.18 13.99
CA ARG A 8 38.69 -12.85 13.20
C ARG A 8 37.60 -12.38 14.15
N PRO A 9 36.88 -11.26 13.83
CA PRO A 9 35.79 -10.81 14.67
C PRO A 9 34.71 -11.90 14.74
N THR A 10 34.25 -12.21 15.95
CA THR A 10 33.18 -13.20 16.16
C THR A 10 31.90 -12.74 15.48
N HIS A 11 31.10 -13.67 14.98
CA HIS A 11 29.82 -13.41 14.29
C HIS A 11 28.94 -12.39 15.07
N HIS A 12 28.99 -12.44 16.38
CA HIS A 12 28.27 -11.53 17.29
C HIS A 12 28.76 -10.07 17.27
N SER A 13 30.03 -9.83 17.04
CA SER A 13 30.60 -8.46 16.98
C SER A 13 30.25 -7.79 15.63
N ILE A 14 30.11 -8.57 14.57
CA ILE A 14 29.70 -8.07 13.24
C ILE A 14 28.20 -7.71 13.28
N GLU A 15 27.36 -8.50 13.94
CA GLU A 15 25.94 -8.23 14.10
C GLU A 15 25.68 -6.95 14.92
N ILE A 16 26.41 -6.74 16.01
CA ILE A 16 26.30 -5.53 16.84
C ILE A 16 26.78 -4.29 16.07
N GLN A 17 27.86 -4.35 15.32
CA GLN A 17 28.33 -3.26 14.48
C GLN A 17 27.34 -2.93 13.34
N TYR A 18 26.72 -3.96 12.75
CA TYR A 18 25.71 -3.80 11.70
C TYR A 18 24.42 -3.17 12.26
N LEU A 19 24.01 -3.56 13.47
CA LEU A 19 22.86 -2.94 14.16
C LEU A 19 23.13 -1.48 14.56
N PHE A 20 24.34 -1.15 15.03
CA PHE A 20 24.75 0.25 15.26
C PHE A 20 24.79 1.05 13.96
N TYR A 21 25.28 0.49 12.89
CA TYR A 21 25.29 1.11 11.57
C TYR A 21 23.87 1.35 11.05
N LEU A 22 22.97 0.38 11.17
CA LEU A 22 21.56 0.51 10.79
C LEU A 22 20.83 1.54 11.65
N SER A 23 21.04 1.55 12.98
CA SER A 23 20.42 2.54 13.87
C SER A 23 20.90 3.97 13.56
N ARG A 24 22.17 4.13 13.21
CA ARG A 24 22.74 5.41 12.78
C ARG A 24 22.21 5.87 11.42
N ILE A 25 22.08 4.95 10.45
CA ILE A 25 21.46 5.25 9.15
C ILE A 25 19.99 5.63 9.33
N LEU A 26 19.22 4.92 10.16
CA LEU A 26 17.84 5.23 10.47
C LEU A 26 17.70 6.59 11.16
N PHE A 27 18.58 6.91 12.07
CA PHE A 27 18.61 8.20 12.78
C PHE A 27 19.03 9.36 11.87
N GLU A 28 20.09 9.20 11.07
CA GLU A 28 20.58 10.22 10.13
C GLU A 28 19.57 10.45 8.98
N LYS A 29 18.95 9.39 8.45
CA LYS A 29 17.95 9.49 7.38
C LYS A 29 16.61 10.01 7.87
N SER A 30 16.17 9.74 9.10
CA SER A 30 14.98 10.37 9.68
C SER A 30 15.16 11.89 9.81
N LYS A 31 16.39 12.35 9.91
CA LYS A 31 16.76 13.76 9.91
C LYS A 31 16.88 14.37 8.50
N MET A 32 17.27 13.56 7.49
CA MET A 32 17.45 13.99 6.09
C MET A 32 16.18 13.92 5.26
N MET A 33 15.29 12.96 5.53
CA MET A 33 13.97 12.90 4.92
C MET A 33 12.97 13.41 5.95
N GLN A 34 12.43 14.58 5.76
CA GLN A 34 11.23 15.08 6.43
C GLN A 34 10.02 14.30 5.89
N LEU A 35 10.04 12.97 6.02
CA LEU A 35 8.84 12.15 5.82
C LEU A 35 7.93 12.44 6.99
N LYS A 36 7.01 13.36 6.77
CA LYS A 36 5.99 13.74 7.72
C LYS A 36 4.95 12.61 7.76
N GLU A 37 5.23 11.58 8.59
CA GLU A 37 4.14 10.66 8.96
C GLU A 37 3.08 11.45 9.69
N ILE A 38 1.82 11.17 9.37
CA ILE A 38 0.72 11.77 10.11
C ILE A 38 0.77 11.25 11.55
N ASN A 39 0.74 12.16 12.52
CA ASN A 39 0.63 11.79 13.91
C ASN A 39 -0.77 11.19 14.17
N VAL A 40 -0.84 10.04 14.82
CA VAL A 40 -2.11 9.41 15.21
C VAL A 40 -3.02 10.36 15.97
N ASP A 41 -2.47 11.27 16.78
CA ASP A 41 -3.24 12.31 17.47
C ASP A 41 -3.89 13.32 16.49
N GLU A 42 -3.32 13.54 15.31
CA GLU A 42 -3.96 14.34 14.26
C GLU A 42 -5.16 13.60 13.65
N ILE A 43 -5.08 12.29 13.50
CA ILE A 43 -6.22 11.47 13.05
C ILE A 43 -7.37 11.56 14.06
N TYR A 44 -7.10 11.42 15.37
CA TYR A 44 -8.10 11.57 16.40
C TYR A 44 -8.74 12.98 16.44
N LYS A 45 -8.00 14.02 16.05
CA LYS A 45 -8.56 15.39 15.93
C LYS A 45 -9.48 15.55 14.73
N ARG A 46 -9.13 14.91 13.60
CA ARG A 46 -9.92 14.98 12.35
C ARG A 46 -11.15 14.08 12.44
N ASP A 47 -10.97 12.89 13.02
CA ASP A 47 -11.99 11.87 13.10
C ASP A 47 -12.46 11.69 14.56
N LYS A 48 -13.50 12.45 14.91
CA LYS A 48 -14.08 12.44 16.28
C LYS A 48 -14.77 11.11 16.65
N LEU A 49 -15.06 10.25 15.67
CA LEU A 49 -15.69 8.96 15.90
C LEU A 49 -14.65 7.90 16.27
N LEU A 50 -13.38 8.13 15.97
CA LEU A 50 -12.30 7.21 16.33
C LEU A 50 -11.91 7.39 17.80
N LYS A 51 -12.26 6.40 18.65
CA LYS A 51 -11.93 6.43 20.08
C LYS A 51 -10.59 5.75 20.34
N LYS A 52 -9.74 6.41 21.15
CA LYS A 52 -8.43 5.84 21.55
C LYS A 52 -8.54 4.47 22.23
N GLU A 53 -9.59 4.24 22.99
CA GLU A 53 -9.88 2.97 23.67
C GLU A 53 -10.12 1.83 22.67
N GLU A 54 -10.84 2.10 21.59
CA GLU A 54 -11.11 1.11 20.54
C GLU A 54 -9.83 0.71 19.79
N VAL A 55 -8.95 1.66 19.49
CA VAL A 55 -7.63 1.38 18.92
C VAL A 55 -6.81 0.48 19.85
N VAL A 56 -6.79 0.80 21.15
CA VAL A 56 -6.07 -0.01 22.15
C VAL A 56 -6.65 -1.42 22.26
N ASN A 57 -7.96 -1.57 22.21
CA ASN A 57 -8.61 -2.88 22.30
C ASN A 57 -8.29 -3.76 21.09
N VAL A 58 -8.35 -3.21 19.89
CA VAL A 58 -7.98 -3.96 18.67
C VAL A 58 -6.48 -4.28 18.65
N MET A 59 -5.62 -3.38 19.12
CA MET A 59 -4.19 -3.65 19.25
C MET A 59 -3.89 -4.81 20.21
N LYS A 60 -4.55 -4.85 21.38
CA LYS A 60 -4.42 -5.97 22.32
C LYS A 60 -4.85 -7.29 21.69
N TRP A 61 -5.91 -7.28 20.90
CA TRP A 61 -6.35 -8.46 20.17
C TRP A 61 -5.31 -8.92 19.14
N VAL A 62 -4.73 -8.00 18.35
CA VAL A 62 -3.64 -8.31 17.39
C VAL A 62 -2.43 -8.89 18.12
N GLU A 63 -2.05 -8.32 19.27
CA GLU A 63 -0.95 -8.82 20.08
C GLU A 63 -1.24 -10.23 20.61
N PHE A 64 -2.45 -10.49 21.07
CA PHE A 64 -2.87 -11.82 21.51
C PHE A 64 -2.78 -12.85 20.38
N GLN A 65 -3.28 -12.53 19.17
CA GLN A 65 -3.21 -13.40 17.99
C GLN A 65 -1.76 -13.75 17.62
N SER A 66 -0.82 -12.84 17.79
CA SER A 66 0.60 -13.06 17.48
C SER A 66 1.29 -14.08 18.39
N HIS A 67 0.66 -14.45 19.51
CA HIS A 67 1.17 -15.42 20.48
C HIS A 67 0.52 -16.82 20.37
N LEU A 68 -0.43 -17.02 19.46
CA LEU A 68 -1.11 -18.31 19.30
C LEU A 68 -0.19 -19.35 18.64
N PRO A 69 -0.01 -20.54 19.23
CA PRO A 69 0.99 -21.54 18.79
C PRO A 69 0.68 -22.19 17.44
N ASN A 70 -0.55 -22.07 16.92
CA ASN A 70 -0.98 -22.70 15.67
C ASN A 70 -0.86 -21.79 14.44
N LEU A 71 -0.39 -20.55 14.60
CA LEU A 71 -0.06 -19.69 13.49
C LEU A 71 1.38 -20.03 13.10
N SER A 72 1.54 -20.78 11.99
CA SER A 72 2.86 -21.10 11.43
C SER A 72 3.70 -19.84 11.35
N GLU A 73 5.00 -19.94 11.66
CA GLU A 73 5.97 -18.83 11.80
C GLU A 73 6.02 -17.83 10.62
N GLY A 74 5.20 -18.01 9.59
CA GLY A 74 5.06 -17.13 8.42
C GLY A 74 3.79 -16.30 8.34
N ILE A 75 2.77 -16.50 9.19
CA ILE A 75 1.43 -15.94 8.99
C ILE A 75 1.21 -14.63 9.74
N PHE A 76 1.80 -14.43 10.90
CA PHE A 76 1.71 -13.20 11.67
C PHE A 76 3.08 -12.52 11.79
N LEU A 77 3.51 -11.90 10.72
CA LEU A 77 4.43 -10.77 10.89
C LEU A 77 3.63 -9.65 11.56
N PRO A 78 4.05 -9.11 12.71
CA PRO A 78 3.35 -8.01 13.36
C PRO A 78 3.05 -6.90 12.38
N VAL A 79 1.93 -6.20 12.53
CA VAL A 79 1.57 -5.00 11.73
C VAL A 79 2.75 -4.05 11.58
N SER A 80 3.57 -3.93 12.63
CA SER A 80 4.86 -3.23 12.65
C SER A 80 5.84 -3.65 11.56
N VAL A 81 5.84 -4.91 11.15
CA VAL A 81 6.75 -5.40 10.11
C VAL A 81 6.33 -4.92 8.74
N TYR A 82 5.03 -4.85 8.46
CA TYR A 82 4.53 -4.30 7.20
C TYR A 82 4.67 -2.78 7.14
N THR A 83 4.47 -2.09 8.26
CA THR A 83 4.76 -0.65 8.37
C THR A 83 6.25 -0.39 8.23
N CYS A 84 7.10 -1.18 8.91
CA CYS A 84 8.53 -1.18 8.68
C CYS A 84 8.87 -1.61 7.24
N GLN A 85 8.19 -2.57 6.63
CA GLN A 85 8.42 -2.93 5.22
C GLN A 85 8.06 -1.81 4.26
N CYS A 86 7.01 -1.04 4.51
CA CYS A 86 6.74 0.17 3.74
C CYS A 86 7.79 1.25 3.99
N LEU A 87 8.18 1.50 5.24
CA LEU A 87 9.22 2.46 5.62
C LEU A 87 10.63 2.02 5.18
N ILE A 88 10.95 0.72 5.26
CA ILE A 88 12.22 0.14 4.84
C ILE A 88 12.25 -0.06 3.33
N TRP A 89 11.11 -0.28 2.67
CA TRP A 89 10.99 -0.22 1.22
C TRP A 89 11.46 1.13 0.68
N MET A 90 11.14 2.21 1.39
CA MET A 90 11.64 3.56 1.09
C MET A 90 13.14 3.71 1.40
N GLN A 91 13.72 2.86 2.26
CA GLN A 91 15.10 3.00 2.77
C GLN A 91 16.09 1.98 2.23
N ASN A 92 15.70 1.15 1.25
CA ASN A 92 16.64 0.26 0.54
C ASN A 92 17.40 -0.79 1.39
N THR A 93 16.84 -1.27 2.49
CA THR A 93 17.51 -2.18 3.41
C THR A 93 16.94 -3.60 3.35
N SER A 94 17.80 -4.62 3.30
CA SER A 94 17.41 -6.03 3.30
C SER A 94 16.92 -6.45 4.69
N ILE A 95 15.64 -6.76 4.83
CA ILE A 95 14.92 -6.91 6.10
C ILE A 95 15.03 -8.31 6.70
N SER A 96 15.35 -9.32 5.88
CA SER A 96 15.34 -10.72 6.33
C SER A 96 16.18 -10.97 7.59
N HIS A 97 17.19 -10.13 7.88
CA HIS A 97 18.01 -10.23 9.08
C HIS A 97 17.44 -9.50 10.31
N VAL A 98 16.65 -8.44 10.12
CA VAL A 98 16.11 -7.64 11.24
C VAL A 98 14.94 -8.35 11.92
N LEU A 99 14.20 -9.18 11.16
CA LEU A 99 13.00 -9.87 11.63
C LEU A 99 13.28 -11.07 12.53
N ASN A 100 14.51 -11.62 12.53
CA ASN A 100 14.91 -12.73 13.39
C ASN A 100 15.36 -12.30 14.79
N LEU A 101 15.39 -10.99 15.08
CA LEU A 101 15.66 -10.50 16.42
C LEU A 101 14.38 -10.57 17.28
N SER A 102 14.41 -11.36 18.34
CA SER A 102 13.30 -11.45 19.28
C SER A 102 12.92 -10.05 19.79
N ARG A 103 11.62 -9.77 19.97
CA ARG A 103 11.10 -8.50 20.54
C ARG A 103 11.81 -8.01 21.79
N LYS A 104 12.43 -8.93 22.56
CA LYS A 104 13.17 -8.62 23.79
C LYS A 104 14.52 -7.92 23.55
N GLN A 105 15.08 -7.98 22.37
CA GLN A 105 16.41 -7.43 22.03
C GLN A 105 16.34 -6.13 21.20
N MET A 106 15.14 -5.62 20.88
CA MET A 106 14.99 -4.37 20.13
C MET A 106 15.34 -3.15 20.99
N PHE A 107 16.13 -2.25 20.44
CA PHE A 107 16.44 -0.96 21.06
C PHE A 107 15.16 -0.16 21.36
N PRO A 108 15.10 0.60 22.48
CA PRO A 108 13.92 1.37 22.88
C PRO A 108 13.39 2.29 21.76
N SER A 109 14.27 2.92 20.98
CA SER A 109 13.90 3.80 19.87
C SER A 109 13.19 3.05 18.73
N VAL A 110 13.64 1.85 18.39
CA VAL A 110 13.00 1.00 17.37
C VAL A 110 11.65 0.49 17.88
N ARG A 111 11.56 0.14 19.16
CA ARG A 111 10.30 -0.30 19.78
C ARG A 111 9.24 0.81 19.78
N VAL A 112 9.62 2.06 20.02
CA VAL A 112 8.70 3.21 19.94
C VAL A 112 8.19 3.41 18.52
N LEU A 113 9.07 3.36 17.52
CA LEU A 113 8.70 3.50 16.11
C LEU A 113 7.73 2.40 15.66
N VAL A 114 7.98 1.17 16.08
CA VAL A 114 7.11 0.01 15.84
C VAL A 114 5.73 0.22 16.47
N LEU A 115 5.66 0.64 17.73
CA LEU A 115 4.38 0.88 18.43
C LEU A 115 3.56 2.02 17.82
N VAL A 116 4.21 3.08 17.32
CA VAL A 116 3.51 4.18 16.62
C VAL A 116 2.92 3.70 15.30
N GLY A 117 3.67 2.93 14.52
CA GLY A 117 3.20 2.34 13.28
C GLY A 117 2.01 1.37 13.49
N GLU A 118 2.03 0.56 14.57
CA GLU A 118 0.92 -0.33 14.92
C GLU A 118 -0.37 0.44 15.25
N LYS A 119 -0.26 1.54 15.98
CA LYS A 119 -1.42 2.41 16.29
C LYS A 119 -2.02 3.03 15.03
N LEU A 120 -1.18 3.55 14.14
CA LEU A 120 -1.63 4.15 12.89
C LEU A 120 -2.34 3.11 12.02
N CYS A 121 -1.74 1.92 11.83
CA CYS A 121 -2.36 0.85 11.07
C CYS A 121 -3.71 0.45 11.65
N THR A 122 -3.80 0.25 12.98
CA THR A 122 -5.05 -0.10 13.65
C THR A 122 -6.12 0.97 13.47
N ALA A 123 -5.73 2.26 13.52
CA ALA A 123 -6.63 3.37 13.29
C ALA A 123 -7.18 3.38 11.83
N LEU A 124 -6.33 3.04 10.83
CA LEU A 124 -6.76 2.91 9.43
C LEU A 124 -7.81 1.80 9.27
N PHE A 125 -7.61 0.63 9.88
CA PHE A 125 -8.59 -0.47 9.83
C PHE A 125 -9.89 -0.11 10.53
N LEU A 126 -9.83 0.48 11.71
CA LEU A 126 -11.05 0.92 12.42
C LEU A 126 -11.82 1.95 11.62
N HIS A 127 -11.12 2.95 11.05
CA HIS A 127 -11.75 3.93 10.18
C HIS A 127 -12.42 3.26 8.97
N SER A 128 -11.71 2.37 8.25
CA SER A 128 -12.27 1.70 7.07
C SER A 128 -13.50 0.85 7.38
N CYS A 129 -13.54 0.28 8.58
CA CYS A 129 -14.64 -0.56 9.08
C CYS A 129 -15.72 0.24 9.83
N TYR A 130 -15.80 1.56 9.64
CA TYR A 130 -16.80 2.42 10.28
C TYR A 130 -16.82 2.26 11.81
N TYR A 131 -15.63 2.07 12.43
CA TYR A 131 -15.40 1.90 13.88
C TYR A 131 -16.03 0.63 14.49
N ASN A 132 -16.40 -0.33 13.64
CA ASN A 132 -16.83 -1.65 14.09
C ASN A 132 -15.60 -2.51 14.42
N ASN A 133 -15.39 -2.77 15.72
CA ASN A 133 -14.23 -3.50 16.23
C ASN A 133 -14.14 -4.93 15.67
N GLU A 134 -15.24 -5.66 15.60
CA GLU A 134 -15.24 -7.04 15.14
C GLU A 134 -14.97 -7.12 13.63
N LEU A 135 -15.55 -6.19 12.86
CA LEU A 135 -15.24 -6.08 11.44
C LEU A 135 -13.77 -5.69 11.22
N ALA A 136 -13.23 -4.76 12.02
CA ALA A 136 -11.82 -4.37 11.90
C ALA A 136 -10.87 -5.54 12.19
N LYS A 137 -11.14 -6.35 13.22
CA LYS A 137 -10.38 -7.59 13.52
C LYS A 137 -10.41 -8.56 12.35
N THR A 138 -11.59 -8.82 11.78
CA THR A 138 -11.77 -9.70 10.62
C THR A 138 -11.00 -9.17 9.41
N THR A 139 -11.09 -7.85 9.12
CA THR A 139 -10.38 -7.22 8.01
C THR A 139 -8.86 -7.29 8.20
N ILE A 140 -8.35 -7.09 9.41
CA ILE A 140 -6.92 -7.25 9.75
C ILE A 140 -6.46 -8.68 9.48
N ASP A 141 -7.21 -9.67 9.94
CA ASP A 141 -6.90 -11.09 9.73
C ASP A 141 -6.84 -11.44 8.24
N ILE A 142 -7.85 -11.02 7.47
CA ILE A 142 -7.88 -11.20 6.02
C ILE A 142 -6.70 -10.49 5.35
N HIS A 143 -6.39 -9.25 5.75
CA HIS A 143 -5.26 -8.48 5.22
C HIS A 143 -3.95 -9.25 5.30
N HIS A 144 -3.63 -9.76 6.48
CA HIS A 144 -2.38 -10.50 6.71
C HIS A 144 -2.38 -11.86 6.03
N THR A 145 -3.49 -12.58 6.11
CA THR A 145 -3.66 -13.90 5.50
C THR A 145 -3.48 -13.82 3.98
N VAL A 146 -4.17 -12.90 3.31
CA VAL A 146 -4.05 -12.76 1.85
C VAL A 146 -2.65 -12.33 1.44
N LYS A 147 -2.03 -11.38 2.15
CA LYS A 147 -0.67 -10.93 1.84
C LYS A 147 0.36 -12.05 2.00
N THR A 148 0.16 -12.94 2.95
CA THR A 148 1.04 -14.09 3.17
C THR A 148 0.84 -15.17 2.11
N LEU A 149 -0.42 -15.49 1.78
CA LEU A 149 -0.77 -16.57 0.85
C LEU A 149 -0.64 -16.19 -0.64
N CYS A 150 -0.48 -14.91 -0.96
CA CYS A 150 -0.40 -14.41 -2.34
C CYS A 150 0.93 -13.68 -2.61
N PRO A 151 2.09 -14.36 -2.53
CA PRO A 151 3.40 -13.73 -2.73
C PRO A 151 3.60 -13.22 -4.16
N ASP A 152 2.84 -13.73 -5.14
CA ASP A 152 2.79 -13.24 -6.51
C ASP A 152 2.36 -11.76 -6.58
N ILE A 153 1.41 -11.34 -5.71
CA ILE A 153 0.95 -9.95 -5.64
C ILE A 153 1.71 -9.17 -4.56
N PHE A 154 1.95 -9.75 -3.39
CA PHE A 154 2.41 -9.02 -2.22
C PHE A 154 3.86 -9.32 -1.80
N GLY A 155 4.54 -10.28 -2.45
CA GLY A 155 5.98 -10.54 -2.25
C GLY A 155 6.88 -9.56 -3.00
N ASN A 156 8.18 -9.54 -2.68
CA ASN A 156 9.22 -8.74 -3.37
C ASN A 156 8.81 -7.28 -3.60
N ARG A 157 8.53 -6.56 -2.51
CA ARG A 157 8.05 -5.16 -2.54
C ARG A 157 9.18 -4.13 -2.61
N SER A 158 10.35 -4.51 -3.11
CA SER A 158 11.48 -3.61 -3.24
C SER A 158 11.37 -2.76 -4.51
N PRO A 159 11.60 -1.45 -4.45
CA PRO A 159 11.69 -0.60 -5.65
C PRO A 159 12.89 -0.95 -6.53
N ARG A 160 13.86 -1.72 -5.99
CA ARG A 160 15.00 -2.24 -6.75
C ARG A 160 14.68 -3.54 -7.51
N ASP A 161 13.53 -4.16 -7.23
CA ASP A 161 13.07 -5.31 -8.02
C ASP A 161 12.88 -4.86 -9.47
N PRO A 162 13.50 -5.53 -10.46
CA PRO A 162 13.44 -5.11 -11.85
C PRO A 162 12.01 -5.04 -12.39
N GLN A 163 11.11 -5.93 -11.95
CA GLN A 163 9.71 -5.93 -12.38
C GLN A 163 8.92 -4.78 -11.76
N VAL A 164 9.19 -4.45 -10.49
CA VAL A 164 8.59 -3.29 -9.84
C VAL A 164 9.05 -2.00 -10.53
N LYS A 165 10.35 -1.87 -10.81
CA LYS A 165 10.89 -0.71 -11.53
C LYS A 165 10.28 -0.59 -12.93
N LEU A 166 10.28 -1.67 -13.72
CA LEU A 166 9.66 -1.68 -15.05
C LEU A 166 8.18 -1.28 -14.99
N THR A 167 7.44 -1.80 -14.01
CA THR A 167 6.02 -1.45 -13.83
C THR A 167 5.85 0.02 -13.45
N ILE A 168 6.70 0.56 -12.59
CA ILE A 168 6.67 1.98 -12.23
C ILE A 168 6.92 2.84 -13.48
N ASP A 169 7.87 2.48 -14.34
CA ASP A 169 8.21 3.24 -15.53
C ASP A 169 7.14 3.12 -16.64
N SER A 170 6.38 2.03 -16.69
CA SER A 170 5.40 1.72 -17.74
C SER A 170 3.94 1.98 -17.37
N PHE A 171 3.65 2.21 -16.09
CA PHE A 171 2.30 2.33 -15.57
C PHE A 171 2.19 3.46 -14.54
N PHE A 172 1.36 4.45 -14.85
CA PHE A 172 1.01 5.51 -13.91
C PHE A 172 -0.03 5.00 -12.91
N CYS A 173 0.23 5.18 -11.65
CA CYS A 173 -0.74 4.99 -10.57
C CYS A 173 -0.39 5.97 -9.46
N SER A 174 -1.26 6.93 -9.18
CA SER A 174 -1.00 7.94 -8.15
C SER A 174 -2.29 8.41 -7.49
N PRO A 175 -2.28 8.54 -6.16
CA PRO A 175 -3.25 9.38 -5.47
C PRO A 175 -3.15 10.81 -6.01
N LEU A 176 -4.30 11.42 -6.33
CA LEU A 176 -4.32 12.82 -6.75
C LEU A 176 -4.13 13.74 -5.53
N PRO A 177 -3.47 14.91 -5.72
CA PRO A 177 -3.07 15.78 -4.61
C PRO A 177 -4.25 16.37 -3.83
N GLN A 178 -5.40 16.54 -4.47
CA GLN A 178 -6.60 17.13 -3.88
C GLN A 178 -7.63 16.05 -3.61
N LEU A 179 -8.27 16.13 -2.44
CA LEU A 179 -9.45 15.34 -2.13
C LEU A 179 -10.69 15.98 -2.77
N THR A 180 -11.71 15.18 -2.98
CA THR A 180 -13.06 15.69 -3.32
C THR A 180 -13.65 16.51 -2.17
N ASP A 181 -14.72 17.26 -2.42
CA ASP A 181 -15.37 18.12 -1.41
C ASP A 181 -15.85 17.31 -0.19
N ASP A 182 -16.20 16.05 -0.37
CA ASP A 182 -16.58 15.13 0.69
C ASP A 182 -15.38 14.41 1.36
N GLY A 183 -14.15 14.79 1.02
CA GLY A 183 -12.92 14.23 1.58
C GLY A 183 -12.55 12.85 1.03
N THR A 184 -13.03 12.50 -0.17
CA THR A 184 -12.68 11.25 -0.84
C THR A 184 -11.39 11.39 -1.65
N LEU A 185 -10.51 10.40 -1.56
CA LEU A 185 -9.27 10.32 -2.33
C LEU A 185 -9.55 9.74 -3.71
N VAL A 186 -9.05 10.38 -4.75
CA VAL A 186 -9.06 9.83 -6.11
C VAL A 186 -7.68 9.24 -6.43
N ILE A 187 -7.65 7.99 -6.84
CA ILE A 187 -6.45 7.32 -7.35
C ILE A 187 -6.63 7.16 -8.85
N LEU A 188 -5.77 7.82 -9.63
CA LEU A 188 -5.76 7.72 -11.08
C LEU A 188 -4.71 6.73 -11.54
N ALA A 189 -5.11 5.82 -12.43
CA ALA A 189 -4.25 4.80 -13.00
C ALA A 189 -4.35 4.79 -14.54
N LYS A 190 -3.20 4.67 -15.22
CA LYS A 190 -3.10 4.68 -16.68
C LYS A 190 -1.88 3.91 -17.15
N VAL A 191 -1.97 3.26 -18.30
CA VAL A 191 -0.80 2.71 -19.01
C VAL A 191 -0.02 3.86 -19.65
N LEU A 192 1.29 3.92 -19.41
CA LEU A 192 2.21 4.86 -20.05
C LEU A 192 2.93 4.21 -21.23
N ASP A 193 3.39 2.97 -21.06
CA ASP A 193 3.99 2.18 -22.13
C ASP A 193 2.96 1.21 -22.71
N VAL A 194 2.55 1.46 -23.94
CA VAL A 194 1.55 0.65 -24.66
C VAL A 194 2.06 -0.72 -25.10
N ASN A 195 3.34 -1.07 -24.84
CA ASN A 195 3.87 -2.40 -25.11
C ASN A 195 3.29 -3.43 -24.13
N PRO A 196 2.46 -4.39 -24.59
CA PRO A 196 1.90 -5.38 -23.67
C PRO A 196 2.97 -6.24 -23.00
N GLY A 197 4.20 -6.32 -23.55
CA GLY A 197 5.34 -7.01 -22.96
C GLY A 197 5.67 -6.51 -21.55
N ASN A 198 5.49 -5.21 -21.32
CA ASN A 198 5.82 -4.52 -20.07
C ASN A 198 4.63 -4.46 -19.09
N PHE A 199 3.46 -4.95 -19.50
CA PHE A 199 2.27 -5.03 -18.64
C PHE A 199 2.32 -6.27 -17.76
N ILE A 200 2.84 -6.13 -16.53
CA ILE A 200 2.97 -7.23 -15.56
C ILE A 200 1.85 -7.10 -14.52
N PHE A 201 0.69 -7.70 -14.83
CA PHE A 201 -0.54 -7.51 -14.06
C PHE A 201 -0.41 -7.71 -12.54
N PRO A 202 0.23 -8.79 -11.99
CA PRO A 202 0.40 -8.92 -10.55
C PRO A 202 1.23 -7.80 -9.92
N VAL A 203 2.22 -7.28 -10.66
CA VAL A 203 3.11 -6.21 -10.16
C VAL A 203 2.41 -4.86 -10.19
N ILE A 204 1.52 -4.61 -11.17
CA ILE A 204 0.65 -3.43 -11.19
C ILE A 204 -0.21 -3.38 -9.92
N LEU A 205 -0.83 -4.50 -9.55
CA LEU A 205 -1.64 -4.62 -8.34
C LEU A 205 -0.80 -4.44 -7.07
N LYS A 206 0.42 -4.96 -7.06
CA LYS A 206 1.41 -4.73 -6.00
C LYS A 206 1.72 -3.24 -5.84
N CYS A 207 2.03 -2.55 -6.93
CA CYS A 207 2.33 -1.11 -6.91
C CYS A 207 1.12 -0.30 -6.42
N PHE A 208 -0.09 -0.64 -6.86
CA PHE A 208 -1.33 -0.02 -6.39
C PHE A 208 -1.48 -0.14 -4.86
N ASP A 209 -1.33 -1.36 -4.31
CA ASP A 209 -1.41 -1.58 -2.86
C ASP A 209 -0.34 -0.77 -2.11
N MET A 210 0.89 -0.78 -2.61
CA MET A 210 2.01 -0.07 -1.99
C MET A 210 1.79 1.44 -1.95
N ILE A 211 1.37 2.02 -3.06
CA ILE A 211 1.13 3.47 -3.20
C ILE A 211 -0.04 3.91 -2.31
N THR A 212 -1.13 3.15 -2.33
CA THR A 212 -2.33 3.49 -1.55
C THR A 212 -2.03 3.45 -0.05
N LEU A 213 -1.41 2.37 0.44
CA LEU A 213 -1.04 2.26 1.85
C LEU A 213 -0.04 3.35 2.26
N PHE A 214 0.96 3.62 1.42
CA PHE A 214 1.92 4.67 1.65
C PHE A 214 1.25 6.05 1.81
N HIS A 215 0.36 6.41 0.89
CA HIS A 215 -0.38 7.65 0.98
C HIS A 215 -1.17 7.77 2.29
N MET A 216 -1.86 6.70 2.69
CA MET A 216 -2.62 6.68 3.94
C MET A 216 -1.74 6.80 5.19
N HIS A 217 -0.53 6.24 5.17
CA HIS A 217 0.43 6.39 6.26
C HIS A 217 0.96 7.82 6.38
N GLN A 218 1.09 8.53 5.27
CA GLN A 218 1.55 9.93 5.28
C GLN A 218 0.46 10.93 5.62
N ASN A 219 -0.76 10.70 5.11
CA ASN A 219 -1.83 11.70 5.13
C ASN A 219 -3.00 11.32 6.04
N GLY A 220 -3.04 10.09 6.55
CA GLY A 220 -4.16 9.53 7.27
C GLY A 220 -5.27 8.98 6.36
N PRO A 221 -6.32 8.37 6.93
CA PRO A 221 -7.40 7.78 6.16
C PRO A 221 -8.27 8.87 5.53
N PRO A 222 -8.55 8.78 4.21
CA PRO A 222 -9.57 9.61 3.56
C PRO A 222 -10.97 9.10 3.89
N ASN A 223 -12.00 9.94 3.70
CA ASN A 223 -13.40 9.53 3.89
C ASN A 223 -13.86 8.40 2.96
N GLY A 224 -13.12 8.17 1.89
CA GLY A 224 -13.31 7.10 0.94
C GLY A 224 -12.24 7.13 -0.13
N VAL A 225 -12.22 6.12 -0.99
CA VAL A 225 -11.31 6.01 -2.14
C VAL A 225 -12.13 5.77 -3.39
N ILE A 226 -11.88 6.55 -4.42
CA ILE A 226 -12.36 6.31 -5.79
C ILE A 226 -11.15 5.94 -6.63
N ILE A 227 -11.26 4.84 -7.39
CA ILE A 227 -10.24 4.40 -8.34
C ILE A 227 -10.74 4.74 -9.74
N VAL A 228 -9.97 5.53 -10.47
CA VAL A 228 -10.23 5.86 -11.88
C VAL A 228 -9.14 5.22 -12.72
N PHE A 229 -9.55 4.30 -13.57
CA PHE A 229 -8.64 3.62 -14.49
C PHE A 229 -8.87 4.14 -15.91
N ASP A 230 -7.89 4.89 -16.44
CA ASP A 230 -7.91 5.33 -17.83
C ASP A 230 -7.44 4.19 -18.74
N MET A 231 -8.35 3.74 -19.61
CA MET A 231 -8.09 2.63 -20.53
C MET A 231 -7.48 3.06 -21.86
N GLU A 232 -7.17 4.34 -22.04
CA GLU A 232 -6.46 4.80 -23.21
C GLU A 232 -5.11 4.06 -23.34
N GLY A 233 -4.80 3.56 -24.52
CA GLY A 233 -3.59 2.76 -24.80
C GLY A 233 -3.69 1.27 -24.42
N ILE A 234 -4.75 0.84 -23.71
CA ILE A 234 -4.99 -0.58 -23.42
C ILE A 234 -5.46 -1.29 -24.69
N THR A 235 -4.79 -2.38 -25.03
CA THR A 235 -5.13 -3.25 -26.16
C THR A 235 -5.63 -4.60 -25.70
N PHE A 236 -6.21 -5.39 -26.63
CA PHE A 236 -6.63 -6.76 -26.31
C PHE A 236 -5.46 -7.65 -25.87
N SER A 237 -4.24 -7.37 -26.33
CA SER A 237 -3.03 -8.07 -25.87
C SER A 237 -2.70 -7.82 -24.39
N HIS A 238 -3.03 -6.64 -23.85
CA HIS A 238 -2.96 -6.38 -22.41
C HIS A 238 -4.01 -7.20 -21.64
N PHE A 239 -5.25 -7.25 -22.18
CA PHE A 239 -6.31 -8.05 -21.56
C PHE A 239 -5.93 -9.53 -21.46
N LEU A 240 -5.30 -10.12 -22.49
CA LEU A 240 -4.83 -11.50 -22.45
C LEU A 240 -3.77 -11.78 -21.37
N ARG A 241 -3.13 -10.76 -20.82
CA ARG A 241 -2.17 -10.88 -19.71
C ARG A 241 -2.80 -10.78 -18.33
N VAL A 242 -4.09 -10.46 -18.27
CA VAL A 242 -4.83 -10.41 -17.01
C VAL A 242 -5.17 -11.82 -16.55
N SER A 243 -4.52 -12.28 -15.49
CA SER A 243 -4.81 -13.58 -14.88
C SER A 243 -6.09 -13.51 -14.05
N VAL A 244 -7.07 -14.36 -14.37
CA VAL A 244 -8.33 -14.49 -13.60
C VAL A 244 -8.07 -14.86 -12.14
N VAL A 245 -7.09 -15.73 -11.89
CA VAL A 245 -6.74 -16.16 -10.53
C VAL A 245 -6.17 -15.01 -9.71
N VAL A 246 -5.27 -14.23 -10.30
CA VAL A 246 -4.68 -13.03 -9.67
C VAL A 246 -5.76 -11.98 -9.44
N MET A 247 -6.63 -11.76 -10.43
CA MET A 247 -7.77 -10.84 -10.32
C MET A 247 -8.68 -11.22 -9.15
N LYS A 248 -9.09 -12.50 -9.05
CA LYS A 248 -9.92 -13.01 -7.94
C LYS A 248 -9.28 -12.74 -6.59
N LYS A 249 -7.98 -13.07 -6.42
CA LYS A 249 -7.24 -12.85 -5.18
C LYS A 249 -7.21 -11.38 -4.79
N PHE A 250 -6.93 -10.51 -5.77
CA PHE A 250 -6.83 -9.08 -5.53
C PHE A 250 -8.19 -8.44 -5.25
N LEU A 251 -9.24 -8.78 -5.99
CA LEU A 251 -10.59 -8.28 -5.74
C LEU A 251 -11.12 -8.70 -4.36
N TYR A 252 -10.81 -9.93 -3.92
CA TYR A 252 -11.10 -10.34 -2.56
C TYR A 252 -10.36 -9.48 -1.53
N TYR A 253 -9.05 -9.26 -1.72
CA TYR A 253 -8.26 -8.40 -0.85
C TYR A 253 -8.76 -6.95 -0.84
N LEU A 254 -9.06 -6.38 -2.00
CA LEU A 254 -9.55 -5.02 -2.15
C LEU A 254 -10.83 -4.77 -1.37
N GLN A 255 -11.73 -5.76 -1.34
CA GLN A 255 -13.05 -5.65 -0.73
C GLN A 255 -13.07 -6.02 0.76
N GLU A 256 -12.22 -6.97 1.19
CA GLU A 256 -12.31 -7.55 2.52
C GLU A 256 -11.09 -7.25 3.40
N GLY A 257 -9.92 -7.04 2.80
CA GLY A 257 -8.65 -6.95 3.54
C GLY A 257 -7.93 -5.60 3.42
N MET A 258 -8.30 -4.76 2.47
CA MET A 258 -7.65 -3.46 2.32
C MET A 258 -8.31 -2.42 3.24
N PRO A 259 -7.54 -1.63 4.05
CA PRO A 259 -8.11 -0.67 4.99
C PRO A 259 -8.59 0.61 4.31
N ILE A 260 -9.51 0.49 3.34
CA ILE A 260 -10.11 1.59 2.59
C ILE A 260 -11.63 1.48 2.57
N ARG A 261 -12.31 2.61 2.39
CA ARG A 261 -13.73 2.68 2.05
C ARG A 261 -13.84 2.91 0.55
N LEU A 262 -14.00 1.84 -0.24
CA LEU A 262 -14.11 1.96 -1.69
C LEU A 262 -15.46 2.55 -2.05
N LYS A 263 -15.47 3.79 -2.59
CA LYS A 263 -16.66 4.54 -2.99
C LYS A 263 -16.91 4.55 -4.50
N GLY A 264 -15.90 4.21 -5.30
CA GLY A 264 -16.04 4.17 -6.75
C GLY A 264 -14.93 3.35 -7.40
N LEU A 265 -15.27 2.66 -8.48
CA LEU A 265 -14.36 2.00 -9.38
C LEU A 265 -14.79 2.34 -10.80
N HIS A 266 -14.09 3.27 -11.42
CA HIS A 266 -14.45 3.84 -12.71
C HIS A 266 -13.41 3.48 -13.76
N PHE A 267 -13.88 2.97 -14.89
CA PHE A 267 -13.09 2.77 -16.11
C PHE A 267 -13.50 3.85 -17.11
N CYS A 268 -12.58 4.72 -17.48
CA CYS A 268 -12.80 5.77 -18.49
C CYS A 268 -12.02 5.48 -19.78
N ASN A 269 -12.39 6.16 -20.85
CA ASN A 269 -11.90 5.89 -22.21
C ASN A 269 -11.99 4.39 -22.55
N VAL A 270 -13.15 3.80 -22.23
CA VAL A 270 -13.35 2.35 -22.31
C VAL A 270 -13.13 1.81 -23.72
N VAL A 271 -12.48 0.66 -23.78
CA VAL A 271 -12.15 -0.04 -25.02
C VAL A 271 -13.25 -1.02 -25.44
N SER A 272 -13.29 -1.40 -26.72
CA SER A 272 -14.35 -2.25 -27.30
C SER A 272 -14.55 -3.63 -26.64
N PHE A 273 -13.55 -4.11 -25.89
CA PHE A 273 -13.61 -5.40 -25.18
C PHE A 273 -13.84 -5.25 -23.66
N ILE A 274 -14.25 -4.06 -23.18
CA ILE A 274 -14.49 -3.82 -21.74
C ILE A 274 -15.48 -4.81 -21.14
N ASP A 275 -16.50 -5.23 -21.90
CA ASP A 275 -17.50 -6.19 -21.45
C ASP A 275 -16.89 -7.53 -21.04
N LYS A 276 -15.83 -7.97 -21.72
CA LYS A 276 -15.09 -9.20 -21.39
C LYS A 276 -14.35 -9.05 -20.06
N LEU A 277 -13.75 -7.88 -19.81
CA LEU A 277 -13.08 -7.59 -18.54
C LEU A 277 -14.10 -7.57 -17.39
N ILE A 278 -15.22 -6.88 -17.57
CA ILE A 278 -16.27 -6.82 -16.56
C ILE A 278 -16.89 -8.21 -16.30
N ALA A 279 -17.15 -8.99 -17.36
CA ALA A 279 -17.66 -10.38 -17.22
C ALA A 279 -16.67 -11.25 -16.41
N MET A 280 -15.35 -11.02 -16.55
CA MET A 280 -14.34 -11.75 -15.79
C MET A 280 -14.29 -11.29 -14.32
N MET A 281 -14.52 -10.00 -14.03
CA MET A 281 -14.48 -9.43 -12.68
C MET A 281 -15.77 -9.71 -11.89
N LYS A 282 -16.91 -9.61 -12.55
CA LYS A 282 -18.25 -9.64 -11.93
C LYS A 282 -18.51 -10.80 -10.95
N PRO A 283 -18.07 -12.05 -11.19
CA PRO A 283 -18.27 -13.16 -10.27
C PRO A 283 -17.55 -13.00 -8.92
N PHE A 284 -16.59 -12.09 -8.83
CA PHE A 284 -15.74 -11.85 -7.66
C PHE A 284 -16.04 -10.52 -6.96
N LEU A 285 -16.95 -9.72 -7.52
CA LEU A 285 -17.36 -8.44 -6.96
C LEU A 285 -18.64 -8.59 -6.13
N LYS A 286 -18.62 -7.98 -4.94
CA LYS A 286 -19.82 -7.83 -4.11
C LYS A 286 -20.81 -6.87 -4.77
N GLU A 287 -22.07 -6.99 -4.41
CA GLU A 287 -23.13 -6.15 -4.96
C GLU A 287 -22.90 -4.65 -4.67
N GLU A 288 -22.36 -4.34 -3.50
CA GLU A 288 -22.01 -2.96 -3.10
C GLU A 288 -21.00 -2.34 -4.07
N ILE A 289 -19.99 -3.13 -4.52
CA ILE A 289 -18.96 -2.64 -5.46
C ILE A 289 -19.53 -2.56 -6.87
N LEU A 290 -20.42 -3.50 -7.25
CA LEU A 290 -21.10 -3.42 -8.54
C LEU A 290 -21.98 -2.17 -8.68
N ARG A 291 -22.54 -1.66 -7.58
CA ARG A 291 -23.33 -0.40 -7.58
C ARG A 291 -22.47 0.85 -7.79
N VAL A 292 -21.19 0.80 -7.44
CA VAL A 292 -20.25 1.92 -7.58
C VAL A 292 -19.24 1.71 -8.72
N LEU A 293 -19.49 0.70 -9.56
CA LEU A 293 -18.73 0.45 -10.77
C LEU A 293 -19.26 1.34 -11.91
N GLY A 294 -18.41 2.18 -12.47
CA GLY A 294 -18.72 3.05 -13.60
C GLY A 294 -17.94 2.70 -14.86
N LEU A 295 -18.61 2.73 -16.01
CA LEU A 295 -17.98 2.59 -17.34
C LEU A 295 -18.25 3.87 -18.13
N HIS A 296 -17.20 4.54 -18.58
CA HIS A 296 -17.26 5.85 -19.19
C HIS A 296 -16.57 5.81 -20.56
N ILE A 297 -17.27 6.22 -21.62
CA ILE A 297 -16.71 6.30 -22.98
C ILE A 297 -15.58 7.35 -23.03
N GLY A 298 -15.74 8.44 -22.27
CA GLY A 298 -14.75 9.52 -22.14
C GLY A 298 -14.73 10.06 -20.72
N MET A 299 -13.97 11.14 -20.51
CA MET A 299 -13.81 11.75 -19.19
C MET A 299 -15.03 12.62 -18.79
N ASP A 300 -15.88 13.05 -19.72
CA ASP A 300 -16.96 14.00 -19.42
C ASP A 300 -17.94 13.47 -18.37
N THR A 301 -18.33 12.20 -18.47
CA THR A 301 -19.21 11.55 -17.49
C THR A 301 -18.51 11.25 -16.16
N VAL A 302 -17.18 11.21 -16.13
CA VAL A 302 -16.41 11.14 -14.88
C VAL A 302 -16.46 12.50 -14.17
N TYR A 303 -16.41 13.60 -14.93
CA TYR A 303 -16.46 14.95 -14.36
C TYR A 303 -17.83 15.32 -13.77
N GLU A 304 -18.90 14.60 -14.13
CA GLU A 304 -20.20 14.72 -13.46
C GLU A 304 -20.17 14.15 -12.03
N LEU A 305 -19.26 13.22 -11.76
CA LEU A 305 -19.11 12.53 -10.46
C LEU A 305 -17.98 13.11 -9.62
N ILE A 306 -16.90 13.55 -10.27
CA ILE A 306 -15.66 14.02 -9.64
C ILE A 306 -15.29 15.36 -10.26
N SER A 307 -15.08 16.38 -9.44
CA SER A 307 -14.69 17.71 -9.94
C SER A 307 -13.47 17.62 -10.87
N LYS A 308 -13.60 18.18 -12.08
CA LYS A 308 -12.54 18.22 -13.09
C LYS A 308 -11.23 18.82 -12.56
N ASN A 309 -11.33 19.81 -11.67
CA ASN A 309 -10.18 20.51 -11.09
C ASN A 309 -9.22 19.61 -10.33
N ILE A 310 -9.71 18.45 -9.83
CA ILE A 310 -8.87 17.47 -9.09
C ILE A 310 -7.90 16.74 -10.02
N PHE A 311 -8.26 16.59 -11.30
CA PHE A 311 -7.47 15.86 -12.29
C PHE A 311 -6.25 16.64 -12.76
N PRO A 312 -5.20 15.92 -13.28
CA PRO A 312 -4.05 16.53 -13.92
C PRO A 312 -4.41 17.41 -15.11
N GLN A 313 -3.49 18.32 -15.46
CA GLN A 313 -3.61 19.18 -16.66
C GLN A 313 -3.84 18.37 -17.94
N ASP A 314 -3.29 17.17 -18.04
CA ASP A 314 -3.50 16.22 -19.15
C ASP A 314 -4.97 15.86 -19.37
N TYR A 315 -5.80 15.99 -18.33
CA TYR A 315 -7.24 15.79 -18.34
C TYR A 315 -8.02 17.11 -18.28
N GLY A 316 -7.32 18.25 -18.47
CA GLY A 316 -7.90 19.59 -18.39
C GLY A 316 -8.28 20.03 -16.96
N GLY A 317 -7.72 19.40 -15.95
CA GLY A 317 -7.82 19.80 -14.55
C GLY A 317 -6.77 20.83 -14.15
N SER A 318 -6.61 21.07 -12.84
CA SER A 318 -5.66 22.04 -12.28
C SER A 318 -4.48 21.40 -11.52
N ALA A 319 -4.49 20.10 -11.32
CA ALA A 319 -3.36 19.39 -10.72
C ALA A 319 -2.17 19.36 -11.69
N GLU A 320 -0.96 19.12 -11.14
CA GLU A 320 0.24 18.96 -11.95
C GLU A 320 0.08 17.86 -13.01
N SER A 321 0.82 17.96 -14.12
CA SER A 321 0.75 16.97 -15.21
C SER A 321 1.11 15.56 -14.74
N ILE A 322 0.66 14.54 -15.48
CA ILE A 322 1.01 13.14 -15.20
C ILE A 322 2.54 12.97 -15.12
N GLU A 323 3.29 13.63 -16.00
CA GLU A 323 4.76 13.55 -16.03
C GLU A 323 5.36 14.02 -14.68
N ILE A 324 4.90 15.16 -14.15
CA ILE A 324 5.38 15.70 -12.87
C ILE A 324 4.94 14.80 -11.72
N LEU A 325 3.67 14.41 -11.65
CA LEU A 325 3.13 13.54 -10.61
C LEU A 325 3.83 12.16 -10.62
N HIS A 326 4.14 11.65 -11.81
CA HIS A 326 4.89 10.40 -11.98
C HIS A 326 6.32 10.55 -11.49
N GLY A 327 7.01 11.63 -11.86
CA GLY A 327 8.36 11.95 -11.42
C GLY A 327 8.47 12.13 -9.90
N GLN A 328 7.53 12.82 -9.28
CA GLN A 328 7.45 12.95 -7.81
C GLN A 328 7.23 11.59 -7.16
N SER A 329 6.31 10.79 -7.67
CA SER A 329 6.07 9.44 -7.21
C SER A 329 7.29 8.54 -7.37
N THR A 330 8.10 8.72 -8.40
CA THR A 330 9.33 7.95 -8.66
C THR A 330 10.47 8.40 -7.73
N ASN A 331 10.64 9.70 -7.52
CA ASN A 331 11.66 10.26 -6.63
C ASN A 331 11.38 9.95 -5.15
N GLN A 332 10.12 9.88 -4.73
CA GLN A 332 9.76 9.43 -3.38
C GLN A 332 10.03 7.93 -3.16
N ARG A 333 10.26 7.17 -4.21
CA ARG A 333 10.50 5.72 -4.21
C ARG A 333 11.99 5.33 -4.31
N GLN A 334 12.89 6.26 -4.70
CA GLN A 334 14.35 6.07 -4.72
C GLN A 334 14.96 6.40 -3.37
#